data_14efce4c7dcff196b9a394f7f3d2d6de
#
_entry.id   14efce4c7dcff196b9a394f7f3d2d6de
#
_cell.length_a   1.000
_cell.length_b   1.000
_cell.length_c   1.000
_cell.angle_alpha   90.00
_cell.angle_beta   90.00
_cell.angle_gamma   90.00
#
_symmetry.space_group_name_H-M   'P 1'
#
loop_
_entity.id
_entity.type
_entity.pdbx_description
1 polymer ?
#
loop_
_entity_poly.entity_id
_entity_poly.type
_entity_poly.pdbx_seq_one_letter_code
_entity_poly.pdbx_strand_id
1 'polypeptide(L)'
;MADMILAYEVRPDGGEVEFETLKAKVEETVKAYADKIIIKEIKEAPMGFGLMAVFVEFQLDETLGSENLENNLLALEEVGDVVVKKMDRL
;
A
#
# COMPACT_ATOMS: atom_id res chain seq x y z
N MET A 1 -2.69 -10.64 -21.55
CA MET A 1 -2.43 -10.76 -20.13
C MET A 1 -3.31 -9.76 -19.38
N ALA A 2 -3.85 -10.19 -18.29
CA ALA A 2 -4.79 -9.36 -17.54
C ALA A 2 -4.06 -8.56 -16.46
N ASP A 3 -4.55 -7.37 -16.22
CA ASP A 3 -4.12 -6.57 -15.08
C ASP A 3 -5.17 -6.65 -14.00
N MET A 4 -4.76 -6.32 -12.80
CA MET A 4 -5.67 -6.21 -11.67
C MET A 4 -5.45 -4.89 -10.95
N ILE A 5 -6.51 -4.42 -10.29
CA ILE A 5 -6.45 -3.23 -9.45
C ILE A 5 -6.55 -3.67 -8.01
N LEU A 6 -5.62 -3.20 -7.21
CA LEU A 6 -5.58 -3.46 -5.78
C LEU A 6 -5.60 -2.13 -5.02
N ALA A 7 -6.26 -2.14 -3.87
CA ALA A 7 -6.20 -1.01 -2.96
C ALA A 7 -5.91 -1.52 -1.57
N TYR A 8 -4.91 -0.94 -0.94
CA TYR A 8 -4.49 -1.27 0.41
C TYR A 8 -4.66 -0.08 1.34
N GLU A 9 -5.03 -0.38 2.58
CA GLU A 9 -4.90 0.56 3.67
C GLU A 9 -3.69 0.13 4.48
N VAL A 10 -2.62 0.92 4.42
CA VAL A 10 -1.38 0.62 5.12
C VAL A 10 -1.39 1.39 6.43
N ARG A 11 -1.44 0.67 7.54
CA ARG A 11 -1.57 1.26 8.86
C ARG A 11 -0.21 1.47 9.52
N PRO A 12 -0.02 2.60 10.22
CA PRO A 12 1.24 2.85 10.91
C PRO A 12 1.40 1.90 12.10
N ASP A 13 2.65 1.69 12.50
CA ASP A 13 2.99 0.84 13.65
C ASP A 13 2.75 1.54 14.99
N GLY A 14 2.25 2.75 14.97
CA GLY A 14 1.91 3.49 16.18
C GLY A 14 1.76 4.96 15.89
N GLY A 15 1.37 5.73 16.90
CA GLY A 15 1.13 7.16 16.76
C GLY A 15 2.39 7.99 16.52
N GLU A 16 3.55 7.39 16.67
CA GLU A 16 4.84 8.07 16.45
C GLU A 16 5.24 8.16 14.99
N VAL A 17 4.59 7.34 14.13
CA VAL A 17 4.92 7.31 12.71
C VAL A 17 4.26 8.50 12.02
N GLU A 18 5.07 9.34 11.39
CA GLU A 18 4.55 10.49 10.64
C GLU A 18 3.94 10.02 9.33
N PHE A 19 2.80 10.62 8.97
CA PHE A 19 2.08 10.25 7.76
C PHE A 19 2.96 10.40 6.50
N GLU A 20 3.67 11.52 6.39
CA GLU A 20 4.50 11.77 5.20
C GLU A 20 5.61 10.73 5.05
N THR A 21 6.20 10.29 6.17
CA THR A 21 7.21 9.24 6.16
C THR A 21 6.60 7.92 5.73
N LEU A 22 5.46 7.56 6.30
CA LEU A 22 4.75 6.33 5.94
C LEU A 22 4.36 6.33 4.47
N LYS A 23 3.79 7.43 4.00
CA LYS A 23 3.39 7.59 2.60
C LYS A 23 4.56 7.40 1.65
N ALA A 24 5.70 8.04 1.95
CA ALA A 24 6.89 7.92 1.11
C ALA A 24 7.41 6.50 1.05
N LYS A 25 7.42 5.80 2.17
CA LYS A 25 7.86 4.41 2.23
C LYS A 25 6.93 3.48 1.48
N VAL A 26 5.62 3.68 1.60
CA VAL A 26 4.62 2.89 0.89
C VAL A 26 4.77 3.10 -0.62
N GLU A 27 4.85 4.35 -1.06
CA GLU A 27 4.99 4.66 -2.48
C GLU A 27 6.26 4.04 -3.06
N GLU A 28 7.37 4.19 -2.37
CA GLU A 28 8.65 3.62 -2.79
C GLU A 28 8.58 2.10 -2.90
N THR A 29 7.99 1.45 -1.90
CA THR A 29 7.88 -0.01 -1.87
C THR A 29 6.99 -0.53 -2.98
N VAL A 30 5.87 0.12 -3.24
CA VAL A 30 4.97 -0.27 -4.32
C VAL A 30 5.64 -0.09 -5.67
N LYS A 31 6.30 1.04 -5.90
CA LYS A 31 6.98 1.31 -7.17
C LYS A 31 8.14 0.35 -7.42
N ALA A 32 8.84 -0.04 -6.37
CA ALA A 32 9.98 -0.94 -6.48
C ALA A 32 9.59 -2.39 -6.72
N TYR A 33 8.32 -2.73 -6.48
CA TYR A 33 7.85 -4.11 -6.61
C TYR A 33 7.91 -4.63 -8.05
N ALA A 34 7.59 -3.79 -9.03
CA ALA A 34 7.67 -4.15 -10.44
C ALA A 34 7.72 -2.89 -11.29
N ASP A 35 8.32 -3.03 -12.49
CA ASP A 35 8.53 -1.89 -13.39
C ASP A 35 7.23 -1.28 -13.92
N LYS A 36 6.20 -2.10 -14.05
CA LYS A 36 4.95 -1.69 -14.70
C LYS A 36 3.79 -1.44 -13.74
N ILE A 37 4.10 -1.21 -12.48
CA ILE A 37 3.08 -0.83 -11.53
C ILE A 37 2.68 0.62 -11.77
N ILE A 38 1.37 0.86 -11.83
CA ILE A 38 0.81 2.19 -11.99
C ILE A 38 0.05 2.54 -10.72
N ILE A 39 0.51 3.55 -10.00
CA ILE A 39 -0.21 4.04 -8.83
C ILE A 39 -1.34 4.95 -9.31
N LYS A 40 -2.57 4.57 -8.99
CA LYS A 40 -3.77 5.32 -9.39
C LYS A 40 -4.11 6.41 -8.38
N GLU A 41 -3.93 6.11 -7.11
CA GLU A 41 -4.28 7.04 -6.05
C GLU A 41 -3.47 6.70 -4.80
N ILE A 42 -3.07 7.73 -4.07
CA ILE A 42 -2.48 7.57 -2.76
C ILE A 42 -2.96 8.74 -1.90
N LYS A 43 -3.54 8.44 -0.74
CA LYS A 43 -4.17 9.47 0.08
C LYS A 43 -4.22 9.08 1.55
N GLU A 44 -4.64 10.03 2.37
CA GLU A 44 -4.84 9.83 3.80
C GLU A 44 -6.07 8.97 4.05
N ALA A 45 -5.97 8.08 5.03
CA ALA A 45 -7.10 7.27 5.49
C ALA A 45 -7.16 7.37 7.01
N PRO A 46 -7.99 8.27 7.55
CA PRO A 46 -8.08 8.44 9.01
C PRO A 46 -8.56 7.15 9.71
N MET A 47 -7.86 6.78 10.77
CA MET A 47 -8.17 5.57 11.54
C MET A 47 -8.88 5.87 12.88
N GLY A 48 -8.99 7.15 13.24
CA GLY A 48 -9.44 7.54 14.56
C GLY A 48 -8.27 7.64 15.53
N PHE A 49 -8.51 8.19 16.71
CA PHE A 49 -7.49 8.35 17.77
C PHE A 49 -6.25 9.11 17.31
N GLY A 50 -6.40 9.98 16.29
CA GLY A 50 -5.28 10.74 15.78
C GLY A 50 -4.34 9.97 14.87
N LEU A 51 -4.64 8.71 14.55
CA LEU A 51 -3.82 7.90 13.67
C LEU A 51 -4.25 8.09 12.22
N MET A 52 -3.28 8.03 11.32
CA MET A 52 -3.52 8.20 9.89
C MET A 52 -2.86 7.06 9.11
N ALA A 53 -3.68 6.29 8.39
CA ALA A 53 -3.17 5.27 7.49
C ALA A 53 -2.98 5.83 6.08
N VAL A 54 -2.28 5.09 5.24
CA VAL A 54 -2.09 5.43 3.84
C VAL A 54 -2.97 4.52 3.01
N PHE A 55 -3.89 5.12 2.23
CA PHE A 55 -4.65 4.38 1.22
C PHE A 55 -3.90 4.48 -0.09
N VAL A 56 -3.60 3.35 -0.71
CA VAL A 56 -2.92 3.31 -2.00
C VAL A 56 -3.67 2.38 -2.94
N GLU A 57 -4.03 2.90 -4.11
CA GLU A 57 -4.66 2.11 -5.17
C GLU A 57 -3.69 2.04 -6.35
N PHE A 58 -3.47 0.84 -6.86
CA PHE A 58 -2.49 0.64 -7.93
C PHE A 58 -2.91 -0.50 -8.85
N GLN A 59 -2.35 -0.48 -10.05
CA GLN A 59 -2.61 -1.47 -11.08
C GLN A 59 -1.33 -2.25 -11.36
N LEU A 60 -1.42 -3.57 -11.46
CA LEU A 60 -0.29 -4.43 -11.78
C LEU A 60 -0.77 -5.64 -12.57
N ASP A 61 0.18 -6.33 -13.20
CA ASP A 61 -0.09 -7.58 -13.92
C ASP A 61 -0.47 -8.66 -12.90
N GLU A 62 -1.57 -9.36 -13.14
CA GLU A 62 -2.06 -10.36 -12.19
C GLU A 62 -1.08 -11.52 -11.97
N THR A 63 -0.17 -11.76 -12.92
CA THR A 63 0.82 -12.83 -12.76
C THR A 63 1.86 -12.53 -11.69
N LEU A 64 2.03 -11.26 -11.33
CA LEU A 64 2.95 -10.87 -10.26
C LEU A 64 2.41 -11.23 -8.88
N GLY A 65 1.09 -11.24 -8.73
CA GLY A 65 0.46 -11.47 -7.44
C GLY A 65 0.69 -10.33 -6.46
N SER A 66 0.02 -10.38 -5.34
CA SER A 66 0.09 -9.32 -4.33
C SER A 66 0.74 -9.77 -3.02
N GLU A 67 0.88 -11.06 -2.81
CA GLU A 67 1.36 -11.59 -1.53
C GLU A 67 2.76 -11.08 -1.17
N ASN A 68 3.69 -11.10 -2.13
CA ASN A 68 5.03 -10.62 -1.87
C ASN A 68 5.07 -9.13 -1.60
N LEU A 69 4.20 -8.36 -2.27
CA LEU A 69 4.11 -6.92 -2.02
C LEU A 69 3.59 -6.65 -0.62
N GLU A 70 2.57 -7.38 -0.18
CA GLU A 70 2.07 -7.27 1.19
C GLU A 70 3.17 -7.56 2.19
N ASN A 71 3.95 -8.60 1.96
CA ASN A 71 5.07 -8.96 2.83
C ASN A 71 6.15 -7.88 2.84
N ASN A 72 6.43 -7.29 1.68
CA ASN A 72 7.41 -6.20 1.59
C ASN A 72 6.95 -4.97 2.39
N LEU A 73 5.66 -4.65 2.33
CA LEU A 73 5.11 -3.55 3.11
C LEU A 73 5.17 -3.85 4.61
N LEU A 74 4.81 -5.07 5.00
CA LEU A 74 4.84 -5.47 6.41
C LEU A 74 6.26 -5.53 6.97
N ALA A 75 7.26 -5.64 6.12
CA ALA A 75 8.67 -5.64 6.54
C ALA A 75 9.18 -4.24 6.90
N LEU A 76 8.46 -3.19 6.53
CA LEU A 76 8.85 -1.82 6.87
C LEU A 76 8.60 -1.56 8.36
N GLU A 77 9.56 -0.92 9.02
CA GLU A 77 9.43 -0.60 10.44
C GLU A 77 8.22 0.28 10.74
N GLU A 78 7.89 1.17 9.82
CA GLU A 78 6.80 2.13 9.97
C GLU A 78 5.43 1.50 9.82
N VAL A 79 5.35 0.29 9.28
CA VAL A 79 4.08 -0.37 8.97
C VAL A 79 3.70 -1.37 10.06
N GLY A 80 2.50 -1.19 10.62
CA GLY A 80 1.95 -2.11 11.60
C GLY A 80 1.04 -3.16 11.01
N ASP A 81 0.30 -2.80 9.95
CA ASP A 81 -0.63 -3.72 9.32
C ASP A 81 -0.95 -3.26 7.89
N VAL A 82 -1.39 -4.20 7.06
CA VAL A 82 -1.85 -3.93 5.70
C VAL A 82 -3.20 -4.59 5.51
N VAL A 83 -4.20 -3.79 5.16
CA VAL A 83 -5.56 -4.29 4.94
C VAL A 83 -5.90 -4.14 3.46
N VAL A 84 -6.32 -5.23 2.84
CA VAL A 84 -6.76 -5.20 1.44
C VAL A 84 -8.17 -4.63 1.37
N LYS A 85 -8.34 -3.51 0.68
CA LYS A 85 -9.64 -2.84 0.53
C LYS A 85 -10.31 -3.15 -0.79
N LYS A 86 -9.53 -3.50 -1.80
CA LYS A 86 -10.06 -3.76 -3.13
C LYS A 86 -9.13 -4.74 -3.86
N MET A 87 -9.72 -5.66 -4.59
CA MET A 87 -8.97 -6.59 -5.43
C MET A 87 -9.88 -6.96 -6.61
N ASP A 88 -9.68 -6.27 -7.73
CA ASP A 88 -10.49 -6.48 -8.94
C ASP A 88 -9.61 -6.79 -10.13
N ARG A 89 -10.11 -7.62 -11.01
CA ARG A 89 -9.50 -7.82 -12.33
C ARG A 89 -10.05 -6.82 -13.31
N LEU A 90 -9.19 -6.40 -14.19
CA LEU A 90 -9.59 -5.55 -15.32
C LEU A 90 -9.97 -6.40 -16.53
#